data_98c0b2124d8016f2db45487574ef5450
#
_entry.id   98c0b2124d8016f2db45487574ef5450
#
_cell.length_a   1.000
_cell.length_b   1.000
_cell.length_c   1.000
_cell.angle_alpha   90.00
_cell.angle_beta   90.00
_cell.angle_gamma   90.00
#
_symmetry.space_group_name_H-M   'P 1'
#
loop_
_entity.id
_entity.type
_entity.pdbx_description
1 polymer ?
#
loop_
_entity_poly.entity_id
_entity_poly.type
_entity_poly.pdbx_seq_one_letter_code
_entity_poly.pdbx_strand_id
1 'polypeptide(L)'
;MARVVWSRVARDDLQGIIAYIRSDAPAYARSFALRLSQRVTQLEMFPESGRFVPEDPTKTYRELIFGDYRVIYRHSESTVTIVTVVHGARILRL
;
A
#
# COMPACT_ATOMS: atom_id res chain seq x y z
N MET A 1 -5.05 15.38 -11.16
CA MET A 1 -5.35 14.18 -10.35
C MET A 1 -4.50 13.02 -10.85
N ALA A 2 -3.83 12.34 -9.94
CA ALA A 2 -3.00 11.20 -10.31
C ALA A 2 -3.87 9.96 -10.56
N ARG A 3 -3.39 9.05 -11.41
CA ARG A 3 -4.00 7.76 -11.63
C ARG A 3 -3.32 6.74 -10.72
N VAL A 4 -4.09 5.97 -9.97
CA VAL A 4 -3.57 4.93 -9.09
C VAL A 4 -3.65 3.58 -9.79
N VAL A 5 -2.53 2.88 -9.87
CA VAL A 5 -2.41 1.57 -10.50
C VAL A 5 -1.80 0.61 -9.48
N TRP A 6 -2.37 -0.58 -9.36
CA TRP A 6 -1.83 -1.63 -8.50
C TRP A 6 -0.97 -2.58 -9.32
N SER A 7 0.27 -2.81 -8.89
CA SER A 7 1.08 -3.85 -9.49
C SER A 7 0.49 -5.23 -9.20
N ARG A 8 0.89 -6.22 -9.98
CA ARG A 8 0.47 -7.60 -9.72
C ARG A 8 0.92 -8.06 -8.34
N VAL A 9 2.16 -7.75 -7.97
CA VAL A 9 2.69 -8.11 -6.64
C VAL A 9 1.85 -7.50 -5.53
N ALA A 10 1.51 -6.22 -5.65
CA ALA A 10 0.70 -5.55 -4.63
C ALA A 10 -0.70 -6.16 -4.53
N ARG A 11 -1.31 -6.50 -5.66
CA ARG A 11 -2.62 -7.16 -5.66
C ARG A 11 -2.56 -8.53 -4.98
N ASP A 12 -1.53 -9.31 -5.27
CA ASP A 12 -1.35 -10.64 -4.67
C ASP A 12 -1.08 -10.49 -3.17
N ASP A 13 -0.26 -9.52 -2.78
CA ASP A 13 0.00 -9.21 -1.37
C ASP A 13 -1.31 -8.93 -0.64
N LEU A 14 -2.14 -8.05 -1.19
CA LEU A 14 -3.39 -7.65 -0.55
C LEU A 14 -4.34 -8.83 -0.43
N GLN A 15 -4.46 -9.65 -1.47
CA GLN A 15 -5.30 -10.84 -1.43
C GLN A 15 -4.85 -11.81 -0.35
N GLY A 16 -3.54 -12.00 -0.20
CA GLY A 16 -2.97 -12.85 0.83
C GLY A 16 -3.25 -12.33 2.24
N ILE A 17 -3.11 -11.02 2.44
CA ILE A 17 -3.40 -10.39 3.72
C ILE A 17 -4.88 -10.54 4.08
N ILE A 18 -5.77 -10.28 3.13
CA ILE A 18 -7.21 -10.40 3.33
C ILE A 18 -7.58 -11.85 3.67
N ALA A 19 -7.03 -12.81 2.96
CA ALA A 19 -7.28 -14.23 3.22
C ALA A 19 -6.83 -14.63 4.62
N TYR A 20 -5.67 -14.14 5.04
CA TYR A 20 -5.14 -14.40 6.38
C TYR A 20 -6.07 -13.84 7.46
N ILE A 21 -6.51 -12.58 7.31
CA ILE A 21 -7.42 -11.95 8.27
C ILE A 21 -8.77 -12.66 8.28
N ARG A 22 -9.26 -13.02 7.09
CA ARG A 22 -10.60 -13.62 6.94
C ARG A 22 -10.70 -14.98 7.62
N SER A 23 -9.60 -15.72 7.75
CA SER A 23 -9.61 -17.02 8.41
C SER A 23 -10.05 -16.92 9.86
N ASP A 24 -9.76 -15.79 10.54
CA ASP A 24 -10.12 -15.59 11.94
C ASP A 24 -11.25 -14.58 12.12
N ALA A 25 -11.34 -13.57 11.24
CA ALA A 25 -12.23 -12.44 11.43
C ALA A 25 -12.80 -11.94 10.09
N PRO A 26 -13.80 -12.67 9.52
CA PRO A 26 -14.30 -12.33 8.17
C PRO A 26 -14.90 -10.92 8.07
N ALA A 27 -15.61 -10.45 9.08
CA ALA A 27 -16.17 -9.11 9.05
C ALA A 27 -15.08 -8.04 9.07
N TYR A 28 -14.04 -8.27 9.86
CA TYR A 28 -12.90 -7.37 9.93
C TYR A 28 -12.13 -7.36 8.60
N ALA A 29 -12.03 -8.51 7.93
CA ALA A 29 -11.36 -8.58 6.63
C ALA A 29 -12.02 -7.67 5.60
N ARG A 30 -13.37 -7.65 5.56
CA ARG A 30 -14.10 -6.77 4.65
C ARG A 30 -13.88 -5.29 4.99
N SER A 31 -13.96 -4.96 6.26
CA SER A 31 -13.72 -3.60 6.74
C SER A 31 -12.29 -3.14 6.44
N PHE A 32 -11.33 -4.01 6.67
CA PHE A 32 -9.92 -3.75 6.38
C PHE A 32 -9.72 -3.43 4.89
N ALA A 33 -10.24 -4.29 4.01
CA ALA A 33 -10.08 -4.11 2.57
C ALA A 33 -10.69 -2.79 2.10
N LEU A 34 -11.89 -2.45 2.59
CA LEU A 34 -12.55 -1.20 2.22
C LEU A 34 -11.76 0.01 2.70
N ARG A 35 -11.34 0.03 3.95
CA ARG A 35 -10.61 1.18 4.52
C ARG A 35 -9.23 1.35 3.85
N LEU A 36 -8.56 0.24 3.56
CA LEU A 36 -7.28 0.31 2.84
C LEU A 36 -7.46 0.89 1.45
N SER A 37 -8.49 0.42 0.73
CA SER A 37 -8.80 0.94 -0.60
C SER A 37 -9.09 2.44 -0.57
N GLN A 38 -9.87 2.90 0.40
CA GLN A 38 -10.17 4.33 0.57
C GLN A 38 -8.90 5.14 0.85
N ARG A 39 -8.01 4.60 1.67
CA ARG A 39 -6.75 5.28 2.02
C ARG A 39 -5.86 5.40 0.78
N VAL A 40 -5.78 4.36 -0.02
CA VAL A 40 -4.98 4.36 -1.26
C VAL A 40 -5.59 5.30 -2.30
N THR A 41 -6.92 5.35 -2.40
CA THR A 41 -7.59 6.24 -3.35
C THR A 41 -7.26 7.71 -3.09
N GLN A 42 -6.97 8.09 -1.85
CA GLN A 42 -6.55 9.46 -1.53
C GLN A 42 -5.27 9.87 -2.25
N LEU A 43 -4.46 8.92 -2.69
CA LEU A 43 -3.26 9.23 -3.46
C LEU A 43 -3.57 9.84 -4.83
N GLU A 44 -4.80 9.72 -5.32
CA GLU A 44 -5.22 10.42 -6.53
C GLU A 44 -5.12 11.94 -6.37
N MET A 45 -5.52 12.44 -5.21
CA MET A 45 -5.47 13.88 -4.89
C MET A 45 -4.15 14.29 -4.26
N PHE A 46 -3.54 13.41 -3.47
CA PHE A 46 -2.36 13.72 -2.68
C PHE A 46 -1.27 12.67 -2.91
N PRO A 47 -0.71 12.61 -4.14
CA PRO A 47 0.23 11.53 -4.48
C PRO A 47 1.53 11.54 -3.69
N GLU A 48 1.88 12.68 -3.07
CA GLU A 48 3.10 12.78 -2.28
C GLU A 48 2.83 12.79 -0.78
N SER A 49 1.63 12.39 -0.34
CA SER A 49 1.27 12.40 1.07
C SER A 49 1.98 11.32 1.89
N GLY A 50 2.43 10.23 1.27
CA GLY A 50 3.22 9.22 1.97
C GLY A 50 4.64 9.71 2.21
N ARG A 51 5.27 9.19 3.29
CA ARG A 51 6.67 9.51 3.58
C ARG A 51 7.58 8.71 2.67
N PHE A 52 8.81 9.16 2.49
CA PHE A 52 9.81 8.34 1.82
C PHE A 52 10.11 7.10 2.64
N VAL A 53 10.29 5.97 1.94
CA VAL A 53 10.61 4.69 2.58
C VAL A 53 11.99 4.80 3.22
N PRO A 54 12.11 4.53 4.55
CA PRO A 54 13.40 4.70 5.24
C PRO A 54 14.52 3.84 4.67
N GLU A 55 14.20 2.66 4.14
CA GLU A 55 15.19 1.74 3.57
C GLU A 55 15.68 2.16 2.17
N ASP A 56 15.06 3.19 1.58
CA ASP A 56 15.38 3.63 0.22
C ASP A 56 16.12 4.97 0.23
N PRO A 57 17.45 4.97 0.13
CA PRO A 57 18.22 6.22 0.14
C PRO A 57 18.01 7.05 -1.13
N THR A 58 17.48 6.44 -2.21
CA THR A 58 17.29 7.14 -3.49
C THR A 58 16.03 8.01 -3.49
N LYS A 59 15.16 7.86 -2.49
CA LYS A 59 13.88 8.57 -2.39
C LYS A 59 12.99 8.35 -3.62
N THR A 60 13.03 7.13 -4.13
CA THR A 60 12.18 6.72 -5.25
C THR A 60 10.81 6.27 -4.77
N TYR A 61 10.76 5.64 -3.58
CA TYR A 61 9.54 5.03 -3.06
C TYR A 61 9.03 5.78 -1.85
N ARG A 62 7.70 5.85 -1.75
CA ARG A 62 6.99 6.38 -0.59
C ARG A 62 6.13 5.29 0.02
N GLU A 63 5.66 5.52 1.23
CA GLU A 63 4.80 4.55 1.91
C GLU A 63 3.68 5.24 2.66
N LEU A 64 2.54 4.56 2.71
CA LEU A 64 1.48 4.84 3.65
C LEU A 64 1.51 3.77 4.73
N ILE A 65 1.39 4.19 5.98
CA ILE A 65 1.23 3.26 7.10
C ILE A 65 -0.27 3.03 7.29
N PHE A 66 -0.68 1.77 7.26
CA PHE A 66 -2.07 1.41 7.47
C PHE A 66 -2.14 0.24 8.46
N GLY A 67 -2.52 0.55 9.70
CA GLY A 67 -2.48 -0.44 10.77
C GLY A 67 -1.06 -1.00 10.92
N ASP A 68 -0.94 -2.31 10.86
CA ASP A 68 0.34 -3.00 10.96
C ASP A 68 1.06 -3.17 9.63
N TYR A 69 0.54 -2.55 8.57
CA TYR A 69 1.04 -2.76 7.22
C TYR A 69 1.63 -1.49 6.62
N ARG A 70 2.51 -1.69 5.65
CA ARG A 70 3.12 -0.62 4.86
C ARG A 70 2.67 -0.79 3.41
N VAL A 71 2.08 0.26 2.84
CA VAL A 71 1.71 0.31 1.43
C VAL A 71 2.81 1.08 0.71
N ILE A 72 3.62 0.39 -0.06
CA ILE A 72 4.77 0.99 -0.75
C ILE A 72 4.34 1.40 -2.15
N TYR A 73 4.60 2.64 -2.53
CA TYR A 73 4.22 3.12 -3.84
C TYR A 73 5.30 4.03 -4.44
N ARG A 74 5.18 4.22 -5.73
CA ARG A 74 6.04 5.12 -6.50
C ARG A 74 5.14 6.12 -7.23
N HIS A 75 5.48 7.39 -7.13
CA HIS A 75 4.81 8.45 -7.88
C HIS A 75 5.75 8.91 -9.01
N SER A 76 5.28 8.78 -10.24
CA SER A 76 6.03 9.20 -11.43
C SER A 76 5.07 9.91 -12.37
N GLU A 77 5.34 11.18 -12.64
CA GLU A 77 4.47 12.02 -13.47
C GLU A 77 3.05 12.06 -12.90
N SER A 78 2.07 11.56 -13.63
CA SER A 78 0.67 11.56 -13.21
C SER A 78 0.19 10.20 -12.72
N THR A 79 1.11 9.26 -12.47
CA THR A 79 0.76 7.90 -12.08
C THR A 79 1.36 7.55 -10.72
N VAL A 80 0.51 6.99 -9.86
CA VAL A 80 0.92 6.35 -8.61
C VAL A 80 0.83 4.85 -8.82
N THR A 81 1.94 4.16 -8.68
CA THR A 81 1.98 2.69 -8.78
C THR A 81 2.15 2.10 -7.39
N ILE A 82 1.17 1.34 -6.94
CA ILE A 82 1.28 0.58 -5.69
C ILE A 82 2.16 -0.63 -5.99
N VAL A 83 3.33 -0.67 -5.35
CA VAL A 83 4.39 -1.64 -5.67
C VAL A 83 4.23 -2.91 -4.86
N THR A 84 3.97 -2.77 -3.56
CA THR A 84 3.80 -3.92 -2.67
C THR A 84 3.09 -3.48 -1.39
N VAL A 85 2.49 -4.43 -0.70
CA VAL A 85 1.91 -4.23 0.63
C VAL A 85 2.54 -5.26 1.54
N VAL A 86 3.21 -4.81 2.60
CA VAL A 86 3.96 -5.70 3.49
C VAL A 86 3.66 -5.36 4.95
N HIS A 87 3.91 -6.32 5.83
CA HIS A 87 3.85 -6.08 7.27
C HIS A 87 4.90 -5.02 7.64
N GLY A 88 4.52 -4.13 8.57
CA GLY A 88 5.37 -2.99 8.93
C GLY A 88 6.71 -3.36 9.53
N ALA A 89 6.81 -4.54 10.18
CA ALA A 89 8.05 -5.00 10.78
C ALA A 89 9.05 -5.54 9.76
N ARG A 90 8.62 -5.79 8.52
CA ARG A 90 9.48 -6.33 7.48
C ARG A 90 10.48 -5.29 6.99
N ILE A 91 11.75 -5.67 6.90
CA ILE A 91 12.79 -4.81 6.31
C ILE A 91 12.77 -5.02 4.80
N LEU A 92 12.64 -3.93 4.06
CA LEU A 92 12.55 -3.97 2.60
C LEU A 92 13.93 -3.89 1.96
N ARG A 93 14.10 -4.63 0.87
CA ARG A 93 15.25 -4.51 -0.02
C ARG A 93 14.73 -4.00 -1.36
N LEU A 94 14.99 -2.73 -1.59
CA LEU A 94 14.50 -2.05 -2.79
C LEU A 94 15.59 -1.88 -3.84
#